data_43e6b11c0db3f52cd8025221ed4d8d01
#
_entry.id   43e6b11c0db3f52cd8025221ed4d8d01
#
_cell.length_a   1.000
_cell.length_b   1.000
_cell.length_c   1.000
_cell.angle_alpha   90.00
_cell.angle_beta   90.00
_cell.angle_gamma   90.00
#
_symmetry.space_group_name_H-M   'P 1'
#
loop_
_entity.id
_entity.type
_entity.pdbx_description
1 polymer ?
#
loop_
_entity_poly.entity_id
_entity_poly.type
_entity_poly.pdbx_seq_one_letter_code
_entity_poly.pdbx_strand_id
1 'polypeptide(L)'
;MAKLVKYLKPYWRQVLLGVILVLVEAMSNLYLPNLNAAIVNNGIAKGDLEYIFRTGAFMLLVTFLLGVCSVLAVYNSSKVSMAVGRDLRRDVFRKVQSFSQAQVNRFGVSSLITRTTNDVQQIQMAVLMGMNVMLFAPFMAIGSVIMALQQDTTLSLTIV
;
A
#
# COMPACT_ATOMS: atom_id res chain seq x y z
N MET A 1 -2.64 0.54 -18.78
CA MET A 1 -3.36 0.54 -17.47
C MET A 1 -4.72 -0.18 -17.55
N ALA A 2 -5.62 0.12 -18.48
CA ALA A 2 -6.95 -0.52 -18.55
C ALA A 2 -6.93 -2.08 -18.65
N LYS A 3 -5.92 -2.67 -19.28
CA LYS A 3 -5.79 -4.13 -19.37
C LYS A 3 -5.44 -4.82 -18.06
N LEU A 4 -4.74 -4.14 -17.14
CA LEU A 4 -4.39 -4.69 -15.82
C LEU A 4 -5.61 -4.75 -14.89
N VAL A 5 -6.54 -3.81 -15.01
CA VAL A 5 -7.79 -3.80 -14.24
C VAL A 5 -8.59 -5.08 -14.47
N LYS A 6 -8.54 -5.67 -15.68
CA LYS A 6 -9.18 -6.95 -15.99
C LYS A 6 -8.64 -8.09 -15.11
N TYR A 7 -7.35 -8.11 -14.83
CA TYR A 7 -6.71 -9.13 -13.97
C TYR A 7 -6.91 -8.87 -12.48
N LEU A 8 -7.15 -7.62 -12.08
CA LEU A 8 -7.47 -7.26 -10.68
C LEU A 8 -8.95 -7.51 -10.35
N LYS A 9 -9.85 -7.46 -11.33
CA LYS A 9 -11.29 -7.62 -11.14
C LYS A 9 -11.70 -8.90 -10.39
N PRO A 10 -11.12 -10.08 -10.64
CA PRO A 10 -11.43 -11.29 -9.88
C PRO A 10 -11.05 -11.19 -8.39
N TYR A 11 -10.07 -10.34 -8.05
CA TYR A 11 -9.50 -10.16 -6.71
C TYR A 11 -10.01 -8.89 -6.02
N TRP A 12 -11.13 -8.32 -6.45
CA TRP A 12 -11.65 -7.03 -5.97
C TRP A 12 -11.85 -6.99 -4.45
N ARG A 13 -12.22 -8.13 -3.83
CA ARG A 13 -12.38 -8.23 -2.36
C ARG A 13 -11.06 -8.07 -1.63
N GLN A 14 -9.99 -8.72 -2.14
CA GLN A 14 -8.65 -8.58 -1.59
C GLN A 14 -8.08 -7.18 -1.84
N VAL A 15 -8.36 -6.59 -3.01
CA VAL A 15 -7.99 -5.20 -3.29
C VAL A 15 -8.69 -4.26 -2.33
N LEU A 16 -9.99 -4.43 -2.09
CA LEU A 16 -10.74 -3.62 -1.12
C LEU A 16 -10.20 -3.78 0.31
N LEU A 17 -9.92 -5.03 0.72
CA LEU A 17 -9.28 -5.28 2.02
C LEU A 17 -7.93 -4.58 2.13
N GLY A 18 -7.10 -4.63 1.08
CA GLY A 18 -5.83 -3.92 1.02
C GLY A 18 -6.00 -2.41 1.18
N VAL A 19 -6.97 -1.81 0.48
CA VAL A 19 -7.30 -0.37 0.62
C VAL A 19 -7.68 -0.02 2.05
N ILE A 20 -8.52 -0.83 2.69
CA ILE A 20 -8.95 -0.60 4.09
C ILE A 20 -7.74 -0.70 5.05
N LEU A 21 -6.88 -1.72 4.90
CA LEU A 21 -5.71 -1.89 5.75
C LEU A 21 -4.72 -0.72 5.60
N VAL A 22 -4.45 -0.27 4.36
CA VAL A 22 -3.59 0.87 4.08
C VAL A 22 -4.20 2.18 4.63
N LEU A 23 -5.53 2.32 4.58
CA LEU A 23 -6.23 3.47 5.15
C LEU A 23 -6.08 3.50 6.68
N VAL A 24 -6.28 2.37 7.36
CA VAL A 24 -6.07 2.24 8.81
C VAL A 24 -4.62 2.56 9.18
N GLU A 25 -3.66 2.06 8.38
CA GLU A 25 -2.23 2.34 8.56
C GLU A 25 -1.93 3.85 8.44
N ALA A 26 -2.42 4.51 7.40
CA ALA A 26 -2.24 5.94 7.18
C ALA A 26 -2.84 6.78 8.31
N MET A 27 -4.08 6.47 8.73
CA MET A 27 -4.74 7.16 9.84
C MET A 27 -3.99 6.99 11.16
N SER A 28 -3.50 5.79 11.45
CA SER A 28 -2.71 5.51 12.65
C SER A 28 -1.38 6.26 12.66
N ASN A 29 -0.67 6.30 11.52
CA ASN A 29 0.57 7.06 11.37
C ASN A 29 0.37 8.56 11.59
N LEU A 30 -0.76 9.11 11.16
CA LEU A 30 -1.10 10.52 11.37
C LEU A 30 -1.50 10.80 12.84
N TYR A 31 -2.09 9.83 13.54
CA TYR A 31 -2.57 10.01 14.91
C TYR A 31 -1.45 9.92 15.95
N LEU A 32 -0.39 9.14 15.72
CA LEU A 32 0.72 8.95 16.66
C LEU A 32 1.44 10.25 17.06
N PRO A 33 1.76 11.20 16.15
CA PRO A 33 2.34 12.48 16.52
C PRO A 33 1.46 13.30 17.47
N ASN A 34 0.13 13.24 17.33
CA ASN A 34 -0.79 13.94 18.21
C ASN A 34 -0.78 13.36 19.63
N LEU A 35 -0.69 12.05 19.77
CA LEU A 35 -0.53 11.39 21.08
C LEU A 35 0.80 11.79 21.73
N ASN A 36 1.86 11.88 20.93
CA ASN A 36 3.16 12.33 21.44
C ASN A 36 3.10 13.79 21.94
N ALA A 37 2.49 14.68 21.15
CA ALA A 37 2.26 16.07 21.59
C ALA A 37 1.39 16.14 22.86
N ALA A 38 0.38 15.29 22.99
CA ALA A 38 -0.44 15.23 24.21
C ALA A 38 0.36 14.79 25.44
N ILE A 39 1.29 13.82 25.29
CA ILE A 39 2.20 13.42 26.38
C ILE A 39 3.06 14.59 26.80
N VAL A 40 3.63 15.34 25.87
CA VAL A 40 4.49 16.51 26.17
C VAL A 40 3.70 17.61 26.87
N ASN A 41 2.56 18.01 26.30
CA ASN A 41 1.78 19.15 26.74
C ASN A 41 1.00 18.91 28.06
N ASN A 42 0.46 17.70 28.22
CA ASN A 42 -0.39 17.39 29.38
C ASN A 42 0.30 16.52 30.44
N GLY A 43 1.26 15.70 30.01
CA GLY A 43 2.03 14.86 30.93
C GLY A 43 3.27 15.56 31.46
N ILE A 44 4.24 15.83 30.59
CA ILE A 44 5.56 16.35 31.01
C ILE A 44 5.44 17.77 31.52
N ALA A 45 4.74 18.66 30.79
CA ALA A 45 4.60 20.07 31.18
C ALA A 45 3.86 20.27 32.53
N LYS A 46 2.98 19.32 32.89
CA LYS A 46 2.20 19.36 34.13
C LYS A 46 2.76 18.45 35.24
N GLY A 47 3.80 17.65 34.94
CA GLY A 47 4.36 16.68 35.87
C GLY A 47 3.43 15.51 36.20
N ASP A 48 2.44 15.22 35.35
CA ASP A 48 1.45 14.16 35.53
C ASP A 48 1.98 12.83 35.00
N LEU A 49 2.59 12.03 35.87
CA LEU A 49 3.13 10.72 35.55
C LEU A 49 2.02 9.71 35.16
N GLU A 50 0.86 9.79 35.79
CA GLU A 50 -0.25 8.90 35.52
C GLU A 50 -0.73 9.09 34.07
N TYR A 51 -0.88 10.35 33.65
CA TYR A 51 -1.23 10.66 32.25
C TYR A 51 -0.20 10.16 31.24
N ILE A 52 1.12 10.30 31.56
CA ILE A 52 2.21 9.81 30.70
C ILE A 52 2.11 8.30 30.53
N PHE A 53 1.99 7.55 31.63
CA PHE A 53 1.92 6.09 31.56
C PHE A 53 0.67 5.60 30.82
N ARG A 54 -0.49 6.19 31.09
CA ARG A 54 -1.75 5.82 30.42
C ARG A 54 -1.71 6.11 28.93
N THR A 55 -1.27 7.31 28.54
CA THR A 55 -1.18 7.69 27.11
C THR A 55 -0.07 6.91 26.39
N GLY A 56 1.06 6.67 27.06
CA GLY A 56 2.15 5.84 26.54
C GLY A 56 1.73 4.38 26.32
N ALA A 57 0.99 3.78 27.25
CA ALA A 57 0.44 2.45 27.08
C ALA A 57 -0.56 2.39 25.91
N PHE A 58 -1.40 3.42 25.75
CA PHE A 58 -2.29 3.52 24.60
C PHE A 58 -1.52 3.67 23.28
N MET A 59 -0.46 4.48 23.25
CA MET A 59 0.43 4.59 22.08
C MET A 59 1.06 3.24 21.71
N LEU A 60 1.53 2.47 22.68
CA LEU A 60 2.10 1.13 22.45
C LEU A 60 1.04 0.20 21.82
N LEU A 61 -0.18 0.22 22.31
CA LEU A 61 -1.29 -0.57 21.78
C LEU A 61 -1.60 -0.18 20.32
N VAL A 62 -1.71 1.14 20.05
CA VAL A 62 -1.95 1.64 18.69
C VAL A 62 -0.81 1.23 17.75
N THR A 63 0.45 1.38 18.18
CA THR A 63 1.63 0.99 17.38
C THR A 63 1.67 -0.51 17.12
N PHE A 64 1.30 -1.33 18.11
CA PHE A 64 1.21 -2.78 17.92
C PHE A 64 0.13 -3.16 16.90
N LEU A 65 -1.06 -2.59 17.02
CA LEU A 65 -2.15 -2.79 16.05
C LEU A 65 -1.75 -2.35 14.63
N LEU A 66 -1.07 -1.19 14.54
CA LEU A 66 -0.52 -0.70 13.27
C LEU A 66 0.45 -1.70 12.67
N GLY A 67 1.38 -2.26 13.44
CA GLY A 67 2.31 -3.29 12.98
C GLY A 67 1.60 -4.54 12.45
N VAL A 68 0.56 -5.00 13.14
CA VAL A 68 -0.26 -6.13 12.68
C VAL A 68 -0.98 -5.79 11.37
N CYS A 69 -1.60 -4.61 11.26
CA CYS A 69 -2.27 -4.16 10.05
C CYS A 69 -1.30 -4.04 8.87
N SER A 70 -0.08 -3.51 9.09
CA SER A 70 0.95 -3.38 8.06
C SER A 70 1.39 -4.75 7.52
N VAL A 71 1.66 -5.71 8.40
CA VAL A 71 1.99 -7.08 7.99
C VAL A 71 0.86 -7.71 7.18
N LEU A 72 -0.40 -7.56 7.62
CA LEU A 72 -1.57 -8.05 6.89
C LEU A 72 -1.75 -7.37 5.54
N ALA A 73 -1.49 -6.05 5.44
CA ALA A 73 -1.55 -5.30 4.20
C ALA A 73 -0.53 -5.81 3.18
N VAL A 74 0.74 -5.97 3.59
CA VAL A 74 1.81 -6.51 2.73
C VAL A 74 1.51 -7.95 2.32
N TYR A 75 1.07 -8.80 3.24
CA TYR A 75 0.69 -10.19 2.95
C TYR A 75 -0.43 -10.26 1.91
N ASN A 76 -1.50 -9.49 2.12
CA ASN A 76 -2.65 -9.44 1.20
C ASN A 76 -2.24 -8.92 -0.19
N SER A 77 -1.46 -7.84 -0.26
CA SER A 77 -0.96 -7.26 -1.50
C SER A 77 -0.05 -8.23 -2.27
N SER A 78 0.83 -8.95 -1.55
CA SER A 78 1.69 -9.98 -2.12
C SER A 78 0.87 -11.13 -2.71
N LYS A 79 -0.17 -11.59 -2.00
CA LYS A 79 -1.07 -12.65 -2.47
C LYS A 79 -1.80 -12.24 -3.76
N VAL A 80 -2.32 -11.01 -3.83
CA VAL A 80 -2.96 -10.47 -5.04
C VAL A 80 -1.96 -10.36 -6.19
N SER A 81 -0.79 -9.79 -5.95
CA SER A 81 0.28 -9.65 -6.94
C SER A 81 0.70 -10.98 -7.54
N MET A 82 0.92 -11.99 -6.69
CA MET A 82 1.27 -13.35 -7.14
C MET A 82 0.15 -14.00 -7.95
N ALA A 83 -1.11 -13.82 -7.56
CA ALA A 83 -2.26 -14.35 -8.26
C ALA A 83 -2.43 -13.71 -9.64
N VAL A 84 -2.29 -12.39 -9.74
CA VAL A 84 -2.28 -11.66 -11.02
C VAL A 84 -1.14 -12.13 -11.92
N GLY A 85 0.06 -12.29 -11.37
CA GLY A 85 1.22 -12.80 -12.13
C GLY A 85 1.03 -14.22 -12.65
N ARG A 86 0.43 -15.09 -11.84
CA ARG A 86 0.06 -16.45 -12.26
C ARG A 86 -0.91 -16.42 -13.43
N ASP A 87 -1.97 -15.64 -13.34
CA ASP A 87 -3.00 -15.56 -14.36
C ASP A 87 -2.44 -14.96 -15.67
N LEU A 88 -1.59 -13.92 -15.53
CA LEU A 88 -0.92 -13.31 -16.67
C LEU A 88 0.06 -14.27 -17.36
N ARG A 89 0.88 -15.02 -16.59
CA ARG A 89 1.77 -16.05 -17.16
C ARG A 89 0.99 -17.10 -17.93
N ARG A 90 -0.11 -17.58 -17.36
CA ARG A 90 -0.98 -18.57 -18.02
C ARG A 90 -1.51 -18.04 -19.35
N ASP A 91 -1.98 -16.81 -19.39
CA ASP A 91 -2.57 -16.22 -20.60
C ASP A 91 -1.51 -15.93 -21.67
N VAL A 92 -0.33 -15.42 -21.27
CA VAL A 92 0.82 -15.22 -22.16
C VAL A 92 1.30 -16.55 -22.72
N PHE A 93 1.46 -17.57 -21.88
CA PHE A 93 1.90 -18.90 -22.31
C PHE A 93 0.93 -19.54 -23.30
N ARG A 94 -0.38 -19.51 -23.01
CA ARG A 94 -1.42 -19.98 -23.93
C ARG A 94 -1.36 -19.25 -25.28
N LYS A 95 -1.13 -17.93 -25.23
CA LYS A 95 -1.02 -17.13 -26.45
C LYS A 95 0.22 -17.50 -27.26
N VAL A 96 1.35 -17.70 -26.63
CA VAL A 96 2.60 -18.14 -27.30
C VAL A 96 2.43 -19.52 -27.92
N GLN A 97 1.78 -20.46 -27.22
CA GLN A 97 1.49 -21.79 -27.77
C GLN A 97 0.56 -21.76 -29.00
N SER A 98 -0.25 -20.73 -29.16
CA SER A 98 -1.13 -20.56 -30.34
C SER A 98 -0.44 -19.93 -31.55
N PHE A 99 0.86 -19.58 -31.43
CA PHE A 99 1.61 -18.96 -32.54
C PHE A 99 2.02 -19.99 -33.59
N SER A 100 1.92 -19.59 -34.86
CA SER A 100 2.53 -20.33 -35.95
C SER A 100 4.05 -20.22 -35.94
N GLN A 101 4.76 -21.13 -36.60
CA GLN A 101 6.22 -21.09 -36.69
C GLN A 101 6.72 -19.75 -37.28
N ALA A 102 6.02 -19.18 -38.26
CA ALA A 102 6.36 -17.87 -38.79
C ALA A 102 6.24 -16.75 -37.78
N GLN A 103 5.25 -16.80 -36.85
CA GLN A 103 5.08 -15.85 -35.79
C GLN A 103 6.18 -16.01 -34.70
N VAL A 104 6.51 -17.25 -34.35
CA VAL A 104 7.62 -17.52 -33.38
C VAL A 104 8.94 -16.99 -33.92
N ASN A 105 9.23 -17.23 -35.21
CA ASN A 105 10.44 -16.73 -35.86
C ASN A 105 10.46 -15.19 -35.94
N ARG A 106 9.31 -14.55 -36.16
CA ARG A 106 9.18 -13.08 -36.20
C ARG A 106 9.44 -12.42 -34.83
N PHE A 107 8.93 -13.00 -33.75
CA PHE A 107 9.11 -12.46 -32.40
C PHE A 107 10.47 -12.83 -31.78
N GLY A 108 11.04 -13.97 -32.20
CA GLY A 108 12.24 -14.56 -31.62
C GLY A 108 11.97 -15.29 -30.30
N VAL A 109 12.53 -16.45 -30.12
CA VAL A 109 12.33 -17.31 -28.95
C VAL A 109 12.78 -16.61 -27.67
N SER A 110 13.94 -15.94 -27.68
CA SER A 110 14.48 -15.21 -26.51
C SER A 110 13.53 -14.10 -26.04
N SER A 111 12.93 -13.34 -26.97
CA SER A 111 11.95 -12.30 -26.65
C SER A 111 10.67 -12.88 -26.04
N LEU A 112 10.19 -14.01 -26.53
CA LEU A 112 9.00 -14.69 -25.98
C LEU A 112 9.26 -15.22 -24.57
N ILE A 113 10.46 -15.75 -24.29
CA ILE A 113 10.87 -16.18 -22.96
C ILE A 113 10.90 -14.97 -22.01
N THR A 114 11.57 -13.87 -22.38
CA THR A 114 11.66 -12.66 -21.57
C THR A 114 10.28 -12.11 -21.20
N ARG A 115 9.34 -12.09 -22.17
CA ARG A 115 7.95 -11.64 -21.92
C ARG A 115 7.20 -12.54 -20.96
N THR A 116 7.43 -13.84 -21.03
CA THR A 116 6.75 -14.81 -20.16
C THR A 116 7.30 -14.82 -18.74
N THR A 117 8.57 -14.44 -18.56
CA THR A 117 9.27 -14.45 -17.27
C THR A 117 9.42 -13.04 -16.70
N ASN A 118 10.34 -12.26 -17.24
CA ASN A 118 10.76 -10.98 -16.69
C ASN A 118 9.67 -9.89 -16.75
N ASP A 119 9.00 -9.75 -17.93
CA ASP A 119 7.96 -8.72 -18.07
C ASP A 119 6.77 -9.00 -17.13
N VAL A 120 6.39 -10.28 -16.97
CA VAL A 120 5.36 -10.66 -16.01
C VAL A 120 5.79 -10.37 -14.57
N GLN A 121 7.05 -10.62 -14.22
CA GLN A 121 7.57 -10.31 -12.90
C GLN A 121 7.56 -8.79 -12.63
N GLN A 122 7.92 -7.97 -13.60
CA GLN A 122 7.82 -6.52 -13.47
C GLN A 122 6.38 -6.05 -13.24
N ILE A 123 5.41 -6.64 -13.96
CA ILE A 123 3.99 -6.34 -13.73
C ILE A 123 3.56 -6.76 -12.31
N GLN A 124 4.02 -7.91 -11.82
CA GLN A 124 3.78 -8.32 -10.44
C GLN A 124 4.30 -7.28 -9.43
N MET A 125 5.53 -6.83 -9.62
CA MET A 125 6.13 -5.79 -8.76
C MET A 125 5.36 -4.47 -8.85
N ALA A 126 4.91 -4.07 -10.05
CA ALA A 126 4.08 -2.89 -10.23
C ALA A 126 2.73 -2.99 -9.51
N VAL A 127 2.08 -4.17 -9.52
CA VAL A 127 0.84 -4.41 -8.76
C VAL A 127 1.11 -4.34 -7.26
N LEU A 128 2.20 -4.97 -6.78
CA LEU A 128 2.57 -4.94 -5.37
C LEU A 128 2.83 -3.51 -4.87
N MET A 129 3.65 -2.75 -5.61
CA MET A 129 3.94 -1.35 -5.29
C MET A 129 2.69 -0.46 -5.41
N GLY A 130 1.84 -0.72 -6.42
CA GLY A 130 0.58 0.00 -6.60
C GLY A 130 -0.35 -0.16 -5.42
N MET A 131 -0.48 -1.36 -4.88
CA MET A 131 -1.35 -1.64 -3.74
C MET A 131 -0.81 -1.10 -2.41
N ASN A 132 0.50 -0.95 -2.23
CA ASN A 132 1.08 -0.45 -1.00
C ASN A 132 1.41 1.05 -1.11
N VAL A 133 2.33 1.42 -2.01
CA VAL A 133 2.87 2.78 -2.07
C VAL A 133 1.90 3.77 -2.72
N MET A 134 1.31 3.40 -3.88
CA MET A 134 0.43 4.31 -4.62
C MET A 134 -0.92 4.57 -3.94
N LEU A 135 -1.37 3.67 -3.05
CA LEU A 135 -2.54 3.90 -2.21
C LEU A 135 -2.18 4.68 -0.94
N PHE A 136 -1.05 4.36 -0.30
CA PHE A 136 -0.62 5.00 0.93
C PHE A 136 -0.32 6.50 0.76
N ALA A 137 0.39 6.87 -0.31
CA ALA A 137 0.83 8.25 -0.53
C ALA A 137 -0.33 9.28 -0.60
N PRO A 138 -1.41 9.08 -1.38
CA PRO A 138 -2.51 10.04 -1.41
C PRO A 138 -3.28 10.11 -0.10
N PHE A 139 -3.44 8.99 0.62
CA PHE A 139 -4.09 9.02 1.95
C PHE A 139 -3.25 9.80 2.96
N MET A 140 -1.94 9.62 2.96
CA MET A 140 -1.03 10.41 3.80
C MET A 140 -1.04 11.89 3.41
N ALA A 141 -1.00 12.21 2.12
CA ALA A 141 -1.01 13.61 1.65
C ALA A 141 -2.31 14.32 2.07
N ILE A 142 -3.47 13.72 1.83
CA ILE A 142 -4.76 14.30 2.20
C ILE A 142 -4.89 14.40 3.72
N GLY A 143 -4.54 13.34 4.43
CA GLY A 143 -4.63 13.29 5.89
C GLY A 143 -3.71 14.29 6.58
N SER A 144 -2.48 14.47 6.09
CA SER A 144 -1.53 15.45 6.66
C SER A 144 -2.00 16.89 6.44
N VAL A 145 -2.56 17.21 5.27
CA VAL A 145 -3.14 18.55 5.00
C VAL A 145 -4.32 18.80 5.93
N ILE A 146 -5.23 17.85 6.10
CA ILE A 146 -6.38 18.00 7.01
C ILE A 146 -5.90 18.24 8.45
N MET A 147 -4.93 17.47 8.93
CA MET A 147 -4.40 17.62 10.28
C MET A 147 -3.64 18.94 10.48
N ALA A 148 -2.86 19.38 9.50
CA ALA A 148 -2.18 20.66 9.54
C ALA A 148 -3.18 21.82 9.67
N LEU A 149 -4.26 21.80 8.88
CA LEU A 149 -5.33 22.81 8.94
C LEU A 149 -6.07 22.82 10.30
N GLN A 150 -6.16 21.70 10.98
CA GLN A 150 -6.79 21.60 12.30
C GLN A 150 -5.89 22.12 13.44
N GLN A 151 -4.57 22.06 13.29
CA GLN A 151 -3.64 22.51 14.32
C GLN A 151 -3.40 24.03 14.26
N ASP A 152 -3.10 24.58 13.09
CA ASP A 152 -2.92 26.01 12.91
C ASP A 152 -3.18 26.40 11.43
N THR A 153 -4.29 27.09 11.21
CA THR A 153 -4.70 27.54 9.87
C THR A 153 -3.75 28.57 9.27
N THR A 154 -3.11 29.38 10.10
CA THR A 154 -2.24 30.46 9.65
C THR A 154 -0.89 29.92 9.16
N LEU A 155 -0.31 28.97 9.87
CA LEU A 155 0.93 28.29 9.46
C LEU A 155 0.70 27.33 8.31
N SER A 156 -0.45 26.68 8.23
CA SER A 156 -0.77 25.73 7.16
C SER A 156 -0.90 26.40 5.78
N LEU A 157 -1.40 27.63 5.74
CA LEU A 157 -1.50 28.42 4.51
C LEU A 157 -0.14 28.84 3.91
N THR A 158 0.94 28.76 4.69
CA THR A 158 2.31 29.04 4.19
C THR A 158 3.00 27.83 3.59
N ILE A 159 2.44 26.61 3.78
CA ILE A 159 3.02 25.33 3.32
C ILE A 159 2.33 24.83 2.03
N VAL A 160 1.11 25.27 1.74
CA VAL A 160 0.33 24.95 0.55
C VAL A 160 0.54 26.01 -0.51
#